data_e7cdea4b6cdd7a284e5abe127196bcea
#
_entry.id   e7cdea4b6cdd7a284e5abe127196bcea
#
_cell.length_a   1.000
_cell.length_b   1.000
_cell.length_c   1.000
_cell.angle_alpha   90.00
_cell.angle_beta   90.00
_cell.angle_gamma   90.00
#
_symmetry.space_group_name_H-M   'P 1'
#
loop_
_entity.id
_entity.type
_entity.pdbx_description
1 polymer ?
#
loop_
_entity_poly.entity_id
_entity_poly.type
_entity_poly.pdbx_seq_one_letter_code
_entity_poly.pdbx_strand_id
1 'polypeptide(L)'
;QASSFDVARVVRELSEMIGARARKAYQPHYEQIVIRLRPTGTPSSDLVIVRGKRLYLSQRDRPMPSQPSQFAMVLRKHMNNSRLIAVEQLGFDRIIEMTFEHGSGRLYLIIELFRDGNVLLLDENKVIIQPLTHAKYASRTLKRGVEYVAPPSAVDPRDMNREMLDELLDESQENLIRTLAARGNLGRIYGSAVCASAGIPEKVLANSLNNEQRDKLDTAISSLLDELIENKNSKMWFDEKKAIKIWDEANDIPSRDEAAIGITEISPIQLDYLDENLMVEIPSLCDGYDYAFGAYDAAAFIRREEEKLIDSGEDDQVQQAKLDRRAVQQKSAIDKFLARAAISQELGKAIQENWGHVEDIMMQFKQAIEQETWQDVAKKVRSIVWIDRLDPKKQTFVAFLPDEEGEPGASITLEVNKSVHQNAQRYFEDARTQKDKAKGAEKALENTRQSHSKEEKRIAKDIAAGKVKFAKRSKRFWFEKHRWAMLPGGHLLI
;
A
#
# COMPACT_ATOMS: atom_id res chain seq x y z
N GLN A 1 17.91 -6.08 -6.36
CA GLN A 1 16.68 -6.80 -6.03
C GLN A 1 17.04 -8.26 -5.78
N ALA A 2 16.57 -8.84 -4.65
CA ALA A 2 16.82 -10.23 -4.32
C ALA A 2 16.29 -11.17 -5.42
N SER A 3 17.09 -12.18 -5.75
CA SER A 3 16.73 -13.30 -6.64
C SER A 3 16.07 -14.44 -5.86
N SER A 4 15.57 -15.46 -6.55
CA SER A 4 15.06 -16.68 -5.90
C SER A 4 16.14 -17.43 -5.14
N PHE A 5 17.39 -17.40 -5.61
CA PHE A 5 18.57 -17.96 -4.94
C PHE A 5 18.90 -17.21 -3.65
N ASP A 6 18.85 -15.87 -3.70
CA ASP A 6 19.06 -15.05 -2.50
C ASP A 6 17.98 -15.33 -1.46
N VAL A 7 16.72 -15.47 -1.90
CA VAL A 7 15.61 -15.84 -1.01
C VAL A 7 15.82 -17.20 -0.39
N ALA A 8 16.25 -18.19 -1.16
CA ALA A 8 16.56 -19.54 -0.64
C ALA A 8 17.62 -19.48 0.48
N ARG A 9 18.68 -18.70 0.28
CA ARG A 9 19.73 -18.49 1.28
C ARG A 9 19.21 -17.75 2.51
N VAL A 10 18.52 -16.61 2.32
CA VAL A 10 17.98 -15.83 3.43
C VAL A 10 16.97 -16.62 4.25
N VAL A 11 16.12 -17.44 3.62
CA VAL A 11 15.19 -18.34 4.33
C VAL A 11 15.95 -19.32 5.22
N ARG A 12 17.06 -19.90 4.75
CA ARG A 12 17.90 -20.78 5.54
C ARG A 12 18.53 -20.05 6.73
N GLU A 13 19.07 -18.85 6.53
CA GLU A 13 19.63 -18.02 7.60
C GLU A 13 18.57 -17.60 8.62
N LEU A 14 17.37 -17.22 8.16
CA LEU A 14 16.23 -16.90 9.02
C LEU A 14 15.70 -18.12 9.79
N SER A 15 15.91 -19.34 9.30
CA SER A 15 15.54 -20.55 10.02
C SER A 15 16.31 -20.73 11.33
N GLU A 16 17.48 -20.13 11.46
CA GLU A 16 18.22 -20.06 12.72
C GLU A 16 17.52 -19.20 13.78
N MET A 17 16.59 -18.32 13.35
CA MET A 17 15.76 -17.51 14.22
C MET A 17 14.47 -18.23 14.69
N ILE A 18 14.25 -19.50 14.31
CA ILE A 18 13.11 -20.29 14.80
C ILE A 18 13.16 -20.36 16.32
N GLY A 19 12.03 -20.11 16.97
CA GLY A 19 11.90 -19.94 18.42
C GLY A 19 11.97 -18.50 18.89
N ALA A 20 12.47 -17.57 18.08
CA ALA A 20 12.49 -16.14 18.41
C ALA A 20 11.06 -15.57 18.56
N ARG A 21 10.91 -14.58 19.44
CA ARG A 21 9.64 -13.89 19.63
C ARG A 21 9.61 -12.55 18.90
N ALA A 22 8.55 -12.31 18.14
CA ALA A 22 8.27 -11.02 17.57
C ALA A 22 7.91 -10.02 18.69
N ARG A 23 8.61 -8.87 18.74
CA ARG A 23 8.40 -7.87 19.79
C ARG A 23 7.64 -6.65 19.27
N LYS A 24 8.28 -5.84 18.49
CA LYS A 24 7.69 -4.61 17.93
C LYS A 24 7.89 -4.58 16.43
N ALA A 25 6.85 -4.15 15.73
CA ALA A 25 6.92 -3.84 14.31
C ALA A 25 6.89 -2.33 14.10
N TYR A 26 7.62 -1.87 13.09
CA TYR A 26 7.75 -0.47 12.71
C TYR A 26 7.64 -0.34 11.19
N GLN A 27 7.23 0.81 10.74
CA GLN A 27 7.26 1.20 9.32
C GLN A 27 7.99 2.54 9.22
N PRO A 28 9.35 2.52 9.16
CA PRO A 28 10.13 3.75 9.04
C PRO A 28 9.83 4.51 7.77
N HIS A 29 9.66 3.82 6.66
CA HIS A 29 9.31 4.34 5.34
C HIS A 29 8.12 3.57 4.75
N TYR A 30 7.40 4.13 3.78
CA TYR A 30 6.26 3.45 3.14
C TYR A 30 6.67 2.15 2.42
N GLU A 31 7.93 2.02 2.00
CA GLU A 31 8.51 0.81 1.41
C GLU A 31 9.18 -0.13 2.41
N GLN A 32 9.35 0.27 3.67
CA GLN A 32 10.14 -0.50 4.63
C GLN A 32 9.35 -0.89 5.86
N ILE A 33 9.39 -2.19 6.18
CA ILE A 33 8.89 -2.75 7.44
C ILE A 33 10.08 -3.29 8.23
N VAL A 34 10.07 -3.06 9.53
CA VAL A 34 11.07 -3.61 10.46
C VAL A 34 10.35 -4.33 11.58
N ILE A 35 10.67 -5.61 11.77
CA ILE A 35 10.11 -6.43 12.86
C ILE A 35 11.26 -6.85 13.77
N ARG A 36 11.19 -6.46 15.04
CA ARG A 36 12.18 -6.87 16.04
C ARG A 36 11.93 -8.29 16.50
N LEU A 37 12.86 -9.17 16.23
CA LEU A 37 12.88 -10.55 16.66
C LEU A 37 13.82 -10.71 17.85
N ARG A 38 13.38 -11.43 18.89
CA ARG A 38 14.16 -11.71 20.08
C ARG A 38 14.30 -13.22 20.27
N PRO A 39 15.44 -13.80 19.89
CA PRO A 39 15.79 -15.17 20.24
C PRO A 39 15.97 -15.32 21.75
N THR A 40 15.94 -16.55 22.24
CA THR A 40 16.23 -16.84 23.66
C THR A 40 17.73 -16.85 23.87
N GLY A 41 18.22 -16.04 24.82
CA GLY A 41 19.64 -16.03 25.20
C GLY A 41 20.58 -15.19 24.32
N THR A 42 20.09 -14.60 23.23
CA THR A 42 20.89 -13.75 22.33
C THR A 42 20.28 -12.34 22.16
N PRO A 43 21.07 -11.36 21.70
CA PRO A 43 20.55 -10.03 21.41
C PRO A 43 19.40 -10.06 20.38
N SER A 44 18.55 -9.06 20.44
CA SER A 44 17.48 -8.89 19.45
C SER A 44 18.06 -8.45 18.11
N SER A 45 17.53 -9.00 17.03
CA SER A 45 17.81 -8.57 15.66
C SER A 45 16.58 -7.96 15.01
N ASP A 46 16.77 -7.00 14.14
CA ASP A 46 15.71 -6.40 13.35
C ASP A 46 15.61 -7.12 12.00
N LEU A 47 14.48 -7.75 11.73
CA LEU A 47 14.14 -8.23 10.40
C LEU A 47 13.75 -7.01 9.56
N VAL A 48 14.59 -6.63 8.63
CA VAL A 48 14.41 -5.51 7.71
C VAL A 48 13.80 -6.01 6.42
N ILE A 49 12.63 -5.53 6.07
CA ILE A 49 11.91 -5.88 4.85
C ILE A 49 11.80 -4.61 4.00
N VAL A 50 12.45 -4.58 2.85
CA VAL A 50 12.31 -3.52 1.86
C VAL A 50 11.46 -4.04 0.72
N ARG A 51 10.24 -3.53 0.63
CA ARG A 51 9.20 -3.98 -0.28
C ARG A 51 9.71 -4.15 -1.72
N GLY A 52 9.50 -5.33 -2.29
CA GLY A 52 9.91 -5.66 -3.67
C GLY A 52 11.41 -5.68 -3.92
N LYS A 53 12.26 -5.52 -2.91
CA LYS A 53 13.71 -5.38 -3.09
C LYS A 53 14.50 -6.45 -2.36
N ARG A 54 14.41 -6.51 -1.03
CA ARG A 54 15.26 -7.39 -0.17
C ARG A 54 14.67 -7.60 1.21
N LEU A 55 15.19 -8.62 1.86
CA LEU A 55 14.91 -8.98 3.25
C LEU A 55 16.20 -9.45 3.89
N TYR A 56 16.49 -9.04 5.13
CA TYR A 56 17.68 -9.47 5.88
C TYR A 56 17.57 -9.17 7.37
N LEU A 57 18.43 -9.78 8.17
CA LEU A 57 18.61 -9.45 9.59
C LEU A 57 19.64 -8.33 9.75
N SER A 58 19.41 -7.44 10.71
CA SER A 58 20.32 -6.35 11.02
C SER A 58 20.33 -6.07 12.51
N GLN A 59 21.50 -5.75 13.04
CA GLN A 59 21.67 -5.27 14.42
C GLN A 59 21.95 -3.76 14.50
N ARG A 60 21.92 -3.07 13.36
CA ARG A 60 22.16 -1.63 13.30
C ARG A 60 21.12 -0.85 14.09
N ASP A 61 21.59 0.13 14.84
CA ASP A 61 20.72 1.16 15.41
C ASP A 61 20.10 1.99 14.27
N ARG A 62 18.80 2.20 14.39
CA ARG A 62 18.05 2.98 13.38
C ARG A 62 16.99 3.86 14.05
N PRO A 63 16.80 5.09 13.58
CA PRO A 63 15.70 5.92 14.05
C PRO A 63 14.37 5.30 13.64
N MET A 64 13.45 5.25 14.59
CA MET A 64 12.12 4.70 14.40
C MET A 64 11.06 5.77 14.61
N PRO A 65 9.95 5.73 13.86
CA PRO A 65 8.86 6.66 14.07
C PRO A 65 8.29 6.51 15.49
N SER A 66 8.02 7.63 16.14
CA SER A 66 7.40 7.66 17.48
C SER A 66 5.96 7.14 17.45
N GLN A 67 5.23 7.43 16.35
CA GLN A 67 3.89 6.92 16.10
C GLN A 67 3.93 5.81 15.05
N PRO A 68 3.35 4.64 15.34
CA PRO A 68 3.30 3.55 14.37
C PRO A 68 2.31 3.86 13.24
N SER A 69 2.61 3.40 12.03
CA SER A 69 1.65 3.39 10.93
C SER A 69 0.50 2.42 11.20
N GLN A 70 -0.58 2.52 10.41
CA GLN A 70 -1.70 1.59 10.52
C GLN A 70 -1.26 0.12 10.34
N PHE A 71 -0.40 -0.16 9.36
CA PHE A 71 0.12 -1.52 9.14
C PHE A 71 0.96 -2.01 10.33
N ALA A 72 1.87 -1.18 10.83
CA ALA A 72 2.66 -1.51 12.01
C ALA A 72 1.79 -1.74 13.27
N MET A 73 0.68 -0.99 13.42
CA MET A 73 -0.29 -1.22 14.51
C MET A 73 -0.97 -2.59 14.39
N VAL A 74 -1.37 -2.99 13.19
CA VAL A 74 -1.97 -4.31 12.95
C VAL A 74 -0.96 -5.42 13.27
N LEU A 75 0.29 -5.30 12.79
CA LEU A 75 1.34 -6.26 13.14
C LEU A 75 1.56 -6.33 14.66
N ARG A 76 1.63 -5.19 15.35
CA ARG A 76 1.78 -5.15 16.83
C ARG A 76 0.59 -5.78 17.55
N LYS A 77 -0.63 -5.55 17.04
CA LYS A 77 -1.85 -6.12 17.65
C LYS A 77 -1.87 -7.65 17.59
N HIS A 78 -1.49 -8.21 16.45
CA HIS A 78 -1.64 -9.65 16.21
C HIS A 78 -0.37 -10.46 16.50
N MET A 79 0.82 -9.90 16.24
CA MET A 79 2.08 -10.64 16.32
C MET A 79 2.88 -10.40 17.61
N ASN A 80 2.47 -9.45 18.47
CA ASN A 80 3.24 -9.16 19.67
C ASN A 80 3.44 -10.40 20.54
N ASN A 81 4.70 -10.72 20.83
CA ASN A 81 5.13 -11.89 21.59
C ASN A 81 4.84 -13.25 20.94
N SER A 82 4.40 -13.30 19.67
CA SER A 82 4.26 -14.55 18.93
C SER A 82 5.65 -15.18 18.67
N ARG A 83 5.70 -16.51 18.62
CA ARG A 83 6.91 -17.28 18.39
C ARG A 83 7.03 -17.60 16.90
N LEU A 84 8.18 -17.35 16.30
CA LEU A 84 8.50 -17.83 14.95
C LEU A 84 8.70 -19.36 15.00
N ILE A 85 7.93 -20.10 14.21
CA ILE A 85 7.97 -21.57 14.19
C ILE A 85 8.38 -22.16 12.86
N ALA A 86 8.26 -21.43 11.76
CA ALA A 86 8.74 -21.83 10.44
C ALA A 86 9.07 -20.61 9.57
N VAL A 87 10.02 -20.80 8.65
CA VAL A 87 10.36 -19.87 7.57
C VAL A 87 10.52 -20.68 6.32
N GLU A 88 9.76 -20.37 5.27
CA GLU A 88 9.72 -21.16 4.05
C GLU A 88 9.73 -20.25 2.81
N GLN A 89 10.42 -20.70 1.76
CA GLN A 89 10.30 -20.12 0.43
C GLN A 89 9.15 -20.84 -0.30
N LEU A 90 8.18 -20.09 -0.80
CA LEU A 90 7.08 -20.69 -1.55
C LEU A 90 7.52 -21.00 -3.00
N GLY A 91 7.65 -22.29 -3.31
CA GLY A 91 8.28 -22.74 -4.53
C GLY A 91 9.75 -22.28 -4.59
N PHE A 92 10.30 -22.12 -5.78
CA PHE A 92 11.57 -21.42 -5.98
C PHE A 92 11.34 -20.00 -6.48
N ASP A 93 10.49 -19.26 -5.79
CA ASP A 93 10.12 -17.88 -6.14
C ASP A 93 10.59 -16.90 -5.05
N ARG A 94 10.42 -15.62 -5.32
CA ARG A 94 10.79 -14.52 -4.41
C ARG A 94 9.67 -14.23 -3.42
N ILE A 95 9.13 -15.30 -2.82
CA ILE A 95 8.06 -15.26 -1.82
C ILE A 95 8.52 -16.01 -0.59
N ILE A 96 8.41 -15.35 0.56
CA ILE A 96 8.75 -15.93 1.86
C ILE A 96 7.49 -16.01 2.69
N GLU A 97 7.23 -17.17 3.28
CA GLU A 97 6.22 -17.37 4.31
C GLU A 97 6.90 -17.57 5.65
N MET A 98 6.59 -16.72 6.61
CA MET A 98 7.01 -16.88 8.00
C MET A 98 5.81 -17.23 8.85
N THR A 99 5.85 -18.37 9.53
CA THR A 99 4.77 -18.83 10.41
C THR A 99 5.07 -18.46 11.84
N PHE A 100 4.13 -17.78 12.47
CA PHE A 100 4.19 -17.40 13.88
C PHE A 100 3.09 -18.08 14.68
N GLU A 101 3.43 -18.59 15.86
CA GLU A 101 2.50 -19.14 16.82
C GLU A 101 2.17 -18.09 17.88
N HIS A 102 0.89 -17.84 18.06
CA HIS A 102 0.34 -16.97 19.10
C HIS A 102 -0.69 -17.75 19.92
N GLY A 103 -1.00 -17.29 21.14
CA GLY A 103 -1.96 -17.97 22.01
C GLY A 103 -3.39 -18.11 21.42
N SER A 104 -3.70 -17.33 20.37
CA SER A 104 -4.99 -17.37 19.64
C SER A 104 -4.94 -18.16 18.33
N GLY A 105 -3.84 -18.83 17.99
CA GLY A 105 -3.69 -19.58 16.75
C GLY A 105 -2.43 -19.25 15.97
N ARG A 106 -2.34 -19.70 14.73
CA ARG A 106 -1.22 -19.43 13.82
C ARG A 106 -1.46 -18.16 13.02
N LEU A 107 -0.38 -17.47 12.75
CA LEU A 107 -0.35 -16.30 11.88
C LEU A 107 0.73 -16.51 10.81
N TYR A 108 0.45 -16.06 9.60
CA TYR A 108 1.42 -16.12 8.51
C TYR A 108 1.77 -14.72 8.05
N LEU A 109 3.05 -14.44 7.95
CA LEU A 109 3.59 -13.23 7.34
C LEU A 109 4.14 -13.60 5.97
N ILE A 110 3.45 -13.17 4.93
CA ILE A 110 3.88 -13.36 3.53
C ILE A 110 4.64 -12.14 3.07
N ILE A 111 5.82 -12.35 2.49
CA ILE A 111 6.69 -11.30 1.97
C ILE A 111 6.96 -11.60 0.51
N GLU A 112 6.42 -10.76 -0.37
CA GLU A 112 6.60 -10.84 -1.82
C GLU A 112 7.68 -9.85 -2.25
N LEU A 113 8.79 -10.34 -2.82
CA LEU A 113 9.97 -9.57 -3.23
C LEU A 113 10.08 -9.38 -4.75
N PHE A 114 8.97 -9.44 -5.47
CA PHE A 114 8.94 -9.23 -6.92
C PHE A 114 8.12 -7.99 -7.30
N ARG A 115 8.47 -7.32 -8.39
CA ARG A 115 7.83 -6.09 -8.87
C ARG A 115 7.76 -5.03 -7.74
N ASP A 116 6.57 -4.53 -7.46
CA ASP A 116 6.33 -3.57 -6.37
C ASP A 116 6.33 -4.23 -4.99
N GLY A 117 6.27 -5.58 -4.96
CA GLY A 117 6.27 -6.37 -3.74
C GLY A 117 5.08 -6.10 -2.83
N ASN A 118 4.93 -6.93 -1.80
CA ASN A 118 3.97 -6.72 -0.74
C ASN A 118 4.40 -7.40 0.56
N VAL A 119 3.78 -7.01 1.66
CA VAL A 119 3.89 -7.70 2.95
C VAL A 119 2.46 -7.89 3.45
N LEU A 120 2.10 -9.12 3.75
CA LEU A 120 0.73 -9.47 4.14
C LEU A 120 0.75 -10.23 5.46
N LEU A 121 -0.14 -9.85 6.38
CA LEU A 121 -0.43 -10.64 7.56
C LEU A 121 -1.70 -11.44 7.31
N LEU A 122 -1.64 -12.76 7.52
CA LEU A 122 -2.76 -13.68 7.35
C LEU A 122 -3.09 -14.36 8.69
N ASP A 123 -4.33 -14.83 8.80
CA ASP A 123 -4.77 -15.68 9.90
C ASP A 123 -4.48 -17.18 9.64
N GLU A 124 -4.91 -18.03 10.53
CA GLU A 124 -4.70 -19.49 10.46
C GLU A 124 -5.35 -20.16 9.23
N ASN A 125 -6.35 -19.54 8.63
CA ASN A 125 -7.02 -19.99 7.42
C ASN A 125 -6.44 -19.37 6.14
N LYS A 126 -5.28 -18.74 6.22
CA LYS A 126 -4.64 -18.00 5.11
C LYS A 126 -5.48 -16.81 4.59
N VAL A 127 -6.45 -16.30 5.38
CA VAL A 127 -7.21 -15.10 5.04
C VAL A 127 -6.42 -13.85 5.43
N ILE A 128 -6.36 -12.89 4.51
CA ILE A 128 -5.59 -11.65 4.70
C ILE A 128 -6.23 -10.79 5.79
N ILE A 129 -5.54 -10.67 6.92
CA ILE A 129 -5.88 -9.72 7.99
C ILE A 129 -5.58 -8.30 7.51
N GLN A 130 -4.38 -8.08 6.96
CA GLN A 130 -3.97 -6.79 6.43
C GLN A 130 -2.82 -6.93 5.43
N PRO A 131 -2.95 -6.41 4.20
CA PRO A 131 -1.82 -6.21 3.30
C PRO A 131 -1.15 -4.87 3.59
N LEU A 132 0.15 -4.74 3.31
CA LEU A 132 0.83 -3.44 3.33
C LEU A 132 0.23 -2.51 2.27
N THR A 133 -0.02 -3.06 1.07
CA THR A 133 -0.64 -2.34 -0.04
C THR A 133 -1.77 -3.19 -0.63
N HIS A 134 -2.94 -2.58 -0.83
CA HIS A 134 -4.02 -3.23 -1.55
C HIS A 134 -3.66 -3.34 -3.04
N ALA A 135 -3.84 -4.51 -3.62
CA ALA A 135 -3.55 -4.76 -5.04
C ALA A 135 -4.59 -5.69 -5.66
N LYS A 136 -4.86 -5.46 -6.94
CA LYS A 136 -5.72 -6.34 -7.74
C LYS A 136 -4.95 -6.72 -9.00
N TYR A 137 -4.73 -8.01 -9.18
CA TYR A 137 -4.10 -8.62 -10.35
C TYR A 137 -5.16 -9.40 -11.14
N ALA A 138 -4.80 -9.85 -12.33
CA ALA A 138 -5.73 -10.65 -13.16
C ALA A 138 -6.17 -11.94 -12.46
N SER A 139 -5.24 -12.62 -11.76
CA SER A 139 -5.48 -13.93 -11.13
C SER A 139 -5.80 -13.86 -9.63
N ARG A 140 -5.54 -12.74 -8.94
CA ARG A 140 -5.69 -12.65 -7.47
C ARG A 140 -5.92 -11.22 -6.98
N THR A 141 -6.51 -11.11 -5.79
CA THR A 141 -6.75 -9.81 -5.13
C THR A 141 -6.17 -9.82 -3.73
N LEU A 142 -5.31 -8.85 -3.43
CA LEU A 142 -4.69 -8.67 -2.13
C LEU A 142 -5.43 -7.57 -1.35
N LYS A 143 -6.44 -7.96 -0.59
CA LYS A 143 -7.20 -7.07 0.29
C LYS A 143 -7.64 -7.81 1.54
N ARG A 144 -7.94 -7.06 2.60
CA ARG A 144 -8.44 -7.61 3.86
C ARG A 144 -9.69 -8.49 3.63
N GLY A 145 -9.72 -9.64 4.31
CA GLY A 145 -10.85 -10.59 4.29
C GLY A 145 -10.90 -11.49 3.06
N VAL A 146 -9.87 -11.48 2.21
CA VAL A 146 -9.73 -12.37 1.07
C VAL A 146 -8.66 -13.41 1.38
N GLU A 147 -8.89 -14.65 0.97
CA GLU A 147 -7.90 -15.72 1.06
C GLU A 147 -6.69 -15.39 0.19
N TYR A 148 -5.49 -15.64 0.73
CA TYR A 148 -4.25 -15.43 -0.02
C TYR A 148 -4.05 -16.53 -1.03
N VAL A 149 -3.88 -16.15 -2.27
CA VAL A 149 -3.49 -17.03 -3.37
C VAL A 149 -2.11 -16.59 -3.84
N ALA A 150 -1.15 -17.51 -3.82
CA ALA A 150 0.17 -17.26 -4.39
C ALA A 150 0.07 -17.05 -5.92
N PRO A 151 0.99 -16.28 -6.52
CA PRO A 151 1.05 -16.21 -7.99
C PRO A 151 1.34 -17.60 -8.57
N PRO A 152 1.05 -17.81 -9.88
CA PRO A 152 1.42 -19.05 -10.54
C PRO A 152 2.91 -19.35 -10.35
N SER A 153 3.22 -20.57 -9.92
CA SER A 153 4.58 -21.02 -9.68
C SER A 153 5.34 -21.14 -11.01
N ALA A 154 6.59 -20.66 -11.02
CA ALA A 154 7.55 -20.98 -12.10
C ALA A 154 8.13 -22.38 -11.88
N VAL A 155 8.89 -22.87 -12.86
CA VAL A 155 9.66 -24.12 -12.71
C VAL A 155 10.57 -24.01 -11.49
N ASP A 156 10.60 -25.05 -10.67
CA ASP A 156 11.58 -25.14 -9.57
C ASP A 156 12.85 -25.79 -10.12
N PRO A 157 13.98 -25.08 -10.22
CA PRO A 157 15.20 -25.66 -10.76
C PRO A 157 15.78 -26.78 -9.88
N ARG A 158 15.37 -26.89 -8.61
CA ARG A 158 15.78 -27.99 -7.72
C ARG A 158 15.15 -29.32 -8.09
N ASP A 159 14.01 -29.29 -8.76
CA ASP A 159 13.32 -30.48 -9.27
C ASP A 159 13.66 -30.76 -10.74
N MET A 160 14.50 -29.91 -11.37
CA MET A 160 14.86 -30.03 -12.77
C MET A 160 15.77 -31.28 -12.95
N ASN A 161 15.33 -32.21 -13.76
CA ASN A 161 16.11 -33.33 -14.20
C ASN A 161 16.55 -33.16 -15.66
N ARG A 162 17.37 -34.07 -16.18
CA ARG A 162 17.87 -34.00 -17.54
C ARG A 162 16.78 -34.01 -18.61
N GLU A 163 15.71 -34.78 -18.46
CA GLU A 163 14.61 -34.81 -19.40
C GLU A 163 13.89 -33.47 -19.48
N MET A 164 13.60 -32.86 -18.31
CA MET A 164 12.99 -31.53 -18.22
C MET A 164 13.88 -30.45 -18.82
N LEU A 165 15.21 -30.57 -18.61
CA LEU A 165 16.18 -29.64 -19.21
C LEU A 165 16.17 -29.76 -20.73
N ASP A 166 16.15 -30.98 -21.28
CA ASP A 166 16.11 -31.24 -22.72
C ASP A 166 14.83 -30.67 -23.34
N GLU A 167 13.66 -30.92 -22.74
CA GLU A 167 12.40 -30.34 -23.18
C GLU A 167 12.42 -28.81 -23.19
N LEU A 168 12.93 -28.21 -22.10
CA LEU A 168 13.05 -26.76 -21.95
C LEU A 168 13.94 -26.14 -23.03
N LEU A 169 15.05 -26.82 -23.39
CA LEU A 169 15.98 -26.38 -24.42
C LEU A 169 15.39 -26.55 -25.82
N ASP A 170 14.77 -27.69 -26.11
CA ASP A 170 14.20 -28.03 -27.43
C ASP A 170 13.02 -27.15 -27.82
N GLU A 171 12.16 -26.81 -26.86
CA GLU A 171 11.03 -25.92 -27.08
C GLU A 171 11.41 -24.44 -27.23
N SER A 172 12.65 -24.08 -26.88
CA SER A 172 13.06 -22.70 -26.88
C SER A 172 13.58 -22.23 -28.23
N GLN A 173 13.05 -21.12 -28.73
CA GLN A 173 13.55 -20.40 -29.91
C GLN A 173 14.50 -19.26 -29.51
N GLU A 174 14.76 -19.08 -28.21
CA GLU A 174 15.59 -18.01 -27.66
C GLU A 174 17.04 -18.47 -27.48
N ASN A 175 17.91 -17.51 -27.16
CA ASN A 175 19.28 -17.84 -26.76
C ASN A 175 19.32 -18.51 -25.38
N LEU A 176 20.44 -19.20 -25.10
CA LEU A 176 20.62 -20.00 -23.90
C LEU A 176 20.37 -19.22 -22.62
N ILE A 177 20.95 -18.01 -22.49
CA ILE A 177 20.80 -17.21 -21.27
C ILE A 177 19.35 -16.81 -21.01
N ARG A 178 18.57 -16.46 -22.05
CA ARG A 178 17.17 -16.14 -21.89
C ARG A 178 16.34 -17.36 -21.49
N THR A 179 16.65 -18.49 -22.09
CA THR A 179 15.98 -19.76 -21.79
C THR A 179 16.22 -20.17 -20.36
N LEU A 180 17.45 -20.21 -19.89
CA LEU A 180 17.81 -20.54 -18.51
C LEU A 180 17.24 -19.51 -17.51
N ALA A 181 17.35 -18.22 -17.82
CA ALA A 181 16.91 -17.17 -16.92
C ALA A 181 15.40 -17.12 -16.74
N ALA A 182 14.61 -17.24 -17.82
CA ALA A 182 13.17 -17.06 -17.79
C ALA A 182 12.41 -18.39 -17.66
N ARG A 183 12.73 -19.40 -18.47
CA ARG A 183 12.03 -20.68 -18.47
C ARG A 183 12.61 -21.65 -17.43
N GLY A 184 13.94 -21.65 -17.25
CA GLY A 184 14.63 -22.42 -16.21
C GLY A 184 14.55 -21.78 -14.82
N ASN A 185 13.98 -20.58 -14.70
CA ASN A 185 13.83 -19.82 -13.44
C ASN A 185 15.14 -19.55 -12.69
N LEU A 186 16.29 -19.60 -13.38
CA LEU A 186 17.60 -19.30 -12.78
C LEU A 186 17.84 -17.79 -12.63
N GLY A 187 17.09 -16.95 -13.38
CA GLY A 187 17.40 -15.53 -13.49
C GLY A 187 18.72 -15.29 -14.25
N ARG A 188 19.02 -14.02 -14.55
CA ARG A 188 20.17 -13.70 -15.39
C ARG A 188 21.50 -14.02 -14.73
N ILE A 189 21.67 -13.66 -13.46
CA ILE A 189 22.95 -13.83 -12.71
C ILE A 189 23.36 -15.30 -12.69
N TYR A 190 22.46 -16.18 -12.26
CA TYR A 190 22.77 -17.61 -12.13
C TYR A 190 22.74 -18.35 -13.46
N GLY A 191 21.92 -17.91 -14.41
CA GLY A 191 22.00 -18.39 -15.78
C GLY A 191 23.35 -18.08 -16.43
N SER A 192 23.92 -16.89 -16.19
CA SER A 192 25.28 -16.54 -16.63
C SER A 192 26.35 -17.41 -15.94
N ALA A 193 26.23 -17.68 -14.64
CA ALA A 193 27.14 -18.55 -13.91
C ALA A 193 27.11 -19.98 -14.46
N VAL A 194 25.91 -20.52 -14.74
CA VAL A 194 25.77 -21.85 -15.38
C VAL A 194 26.40 -21.88 -16.76
N CYS A 195 26.20 -20.87 -17.60
CA CYS A 195 26.83 -20.79 -18.92
C CYS A 195 28.36 -20.72 -18.82
N ALA A 196 28.89 -19.96 -17.88
CA ALA A 196 30.35 -19.85 -17.66
C ALA A 196 30.95 -21.17 -17.17
N SER A 197 30.35 -21.80 -16.16
CA SER A 197 30.78 -23.09 -15.61
C SER A 197 30.70 -24.20 -16.65
N ALA A 198 29.67 -24.25 -17.49
CA ALA A 198 29.54 -25.18 -18.58
C ALA A 198 30.47 -24.88 -19.78
N GLY A 199 31.11 -23.72 -19.82
CA GLY A 199 31.92 -23.25 -20.95
C GLY A 199 31.12 -23.02 -22.24
N ILE A 200 29.85 -22.64 -22.13
CA ILE A 200 28.94 -22.42 -23.27
C ILE A 200 28.61 -20.93 -23.40
N PRO A 201 28.79 -20.33 -24.61
CA PRO A 201 28.45 -18.93 -24.81
C PRO A 201 26.95 -18.63 -24.56
N GLU A 202 26.61 -17.58 -23.84
CA GLU A 202 25.25 -17.16 -23.50
C GLU A 202 24.31 -16.95 -24.72
N LYS A 203 24.90 -16.55 -25.85
CA LYS A 203 24.14 -16.14 -27.06
C LYS A 203 23.84 -17.30 -28.01
N VAL A 204 24.28 -18.51 -27.72
CA VAL A 204 23.97 -19.70 -28.52
C VAL A 204 22.46 -19.96 -28.43
N LEU A 205 21.85 -20.43 -29.53
CA LEU A 205 20.45 -20.85 -29.52
C LEU A 205 20.29 -22.08 -28.62
N ALA A 206 19.32 -22.05 -27.70
CA ALA A 206 19.14 -23.11 -26.72
C ALA A 206 18.90 -24.49 -27.36
N ASN A 207 18.09 -24.54 -28.41
CA ASN A 207 17.77 -25.78 -29.15
C ASN A 207 18.87 -26.29 -30.07
N SER A 208 19.99 -25.54 -30.23
CA SER A 208 21.10 -25.96 -31.07
C SER A 208 22.20 -26.73 -30.31
N LEU A 209 22.04 -26.88 -28.99
CA LEU A 209 23.05 -27.55 -28.14
C LEU A 209 23.06 -29.06 -28.41
N ASN A 210 24.29 -29.61 -28.55
CA ASN A 210 24.50 -31.03 -28.66
C ASN A 210 24.43 -31.72 -27.27
N ASN A 211 24.41 -33.05 -27.24
CA ASN A 211 24.27 -33.81 -26.00
C ASN A 211 25.41 -33.55 -24.98
N GLU A 212 26.64 -33.42 -25.44
CA GLU A 212 27.78 -33.12 -24.56
C GLU A 212 27.63 -31.76 -23.87
N GLN A 213 27.16 -30.76 -24.60
CA GLN A 213 26.89 -29.42 -24.04
C GLN A 213 25.74 -29.43 -23.05
N ARG A 214 24.69 -30.21 -23.33
CA ARG A 214 23.54 -30.39 -22.43
C ARG A 214 23.96 -31.12 -21.13
N ASP A 215 24.87 -32.14 -21.23
CA ASP A 215 25.41 -32.79 -20.05
C ASP A 215 26.22 -31.84 -19.18
N LYS A 216 27.01 -30.97 -19.80
CA LYS A 216 27.76 -29.91 -19.08
C LYS A 216 26.83 -28.91 -18.40
N LEU A 217 25.73 -28.54 -19.04
CA LEU A 217 24.71 -27.66 -18.44
C LEU A 217 24.02 -28.32 -17.25
N ASP A 218 23.58 -29.56 -17.39
CA ASP A 218 22.96 -30.32 -16.31
C ASP A 218 23.89 -30.44 -15.10
N THR A 219 25.15 -30.77 -15.34
CA THR A 219 26.18 -30.80 -14.29
C THR A 219 26.39 -29.43 -13.64
N ALA A 220 26.45 -28.37 -14.43
CA ALA A 220 26.63 -27.01 -13.92
C ALA A 220 25.42 -26.50 -13.10
N ILE A 221 24.21 -26.85 -13.52
CA ILE A 221 22.96 -26.49 -12.74
C ILE A 221 22.99 -27.28 -11.42
N SER A 222 23.25 -28.57 -11.45
CA SER A 222 23.33 -29.41 -10.24
C SER A 222 24.38 -28.90 -9.27
N SER A 223 25.61 -28.62 -9.74
CA SER A 223 26.70 -28.10 -8.90
C SER A 223 26.35 -26.74 -8.27
N LEU A 224 25.67 -25.87 -9.02
CA LEU A 224 25.23 -24.57 -8.52
C LEU A 224 24.16 -24.71 -7.41
N LEU A 225 23.23 -25.65 -7.55
CA LEU A 225 22.22 -25.94 -6.53
C LEU A 225 22.82 -26.62 -5.30
N ASP A 226 23.77 -27.53 -5.49
CA ASP A 226 24.50 -28.16 -4.38
C ASP A 226 25.28 -27.12 -3.59
N GLU A 227 25.96 -26.18 -4.24
CA GLU A 227 26.64 -25.07 -3.56
C GLU A 227 25.68 -24.20 -2.77
N LEU A 228 24.48 -23.92 -3.31
CA LEU A 228 23.45 -23.19 -2.59
C LEU A 228 23.01 -23.86 -1.30
N ILE A 229 22.96 -25.20 -1.31
CA ILE A 229 22.51 -26.02 -0.17
C ILE A 229 23.67 -26.26 0.82
N GLU A 230 24.86 -26.61 0.36
CA GLU A 230 25.96 -27.05 1.21
C GLU A 230 26.74 -25.89 1.82
N ASN A 231 27.01 -24.86 1.02
CA ASN A 231 27.81 -23.73 1.48
C ASN A 231 27.01 -22.86 2.48
N LYS A 232 27.68 -22.42 3.57
CA LYS A 232 27.10 -21.51 4.54
C LYS A 232 27.45 -20.06 4.26
N ASN A 233 28.67 -19.84 3.78
CA ASN A 233 29.20 -18.51 3.52
C ASN A 233 28.65 -17.96 2.20
N SER A 234 28.48 -16.67 2.14
CA SER A 234 28.09 -15.92 0.93
C SER A 234 29.31 -15.15 0.41
N LYS A 235 29.19 -14.57 -0.76
CA LYS A 235 30.30 -13.91 -1.44
C LYS A 235 29.86 -12.48 -1.86
N MET A 236 30.83 -11.59 -1.82
CA MET A 236 30.66 -10.19 -2.13
C MET A 236 31.78 -9.70 -3.05
N TRP A 237 31.43 -9.10 -4.17
CA TRP A 237 32.39 -8.55 -5.15
C TRP A 237 32.47 -7.05 -5.07
N PHE A 238 33.66 -6.54 -5.35
CA PHE A 238 33.97 -5.12 -5.36
C PHE A 238 34.40 -4.66 -6.76
N ASP A 239 34.34 -3.34 -7.01
CA ASP A 239 34.75 -2.74 -8.26
C ASP A 239 36.29 -2.64 -8.39
N GLU A 240 37.02 -2.53 -7.25
CA GLU A 240 38.47 -2.42 -7.22
C GLU A 240 39.08 -3.00 -5.93
N LYS A 241 40.35 -3.42 -6.00
CA LYS A 241 41.11 -3.94 -4.84
C LYS A 241 41.26 -2.97 -3.68
N LYS A 242 41.23 -1.66 -3.95
CA LYS A 242 41.25 -0.62 -2.91
C LYS A 242 40.00 -0.66 -2.02
N ALA A 243 38.83 -0.94 -2.62
CA ALA A 243 37.59 -1.07 -1.88
C ALA A 243 37.62 -2.29 -0.94
N ILE A 244 38.23 -3.43 -1.37
CA ILE A 244 38.43 -4.59 -0.51
C ILE A 244 39.34 -4.23 0.68
N LYS A 245 40.41 -3.48 0.46
CA LYS A 245 41.29 -3.07 1.54
C LYS A 245 40.59 -2.20 2.59
N ILE A 246 39.76 -1.25 2.13
CA ILE A 246 38.94 -0.42 3.02
C ILE A 246 37.99 -1.32 3.82
N TRP A 247 37.39 -2.31 3.18
CA TRP A 247 36.46 -3.23 3.83
C TRP A 247 37.17 -4.11 4.87
N ASP A 248 38.38 -4.62 4.58
CA ASP A 248 39.18 -5.45 5.50
C ASP A 248 39.68 -4.67 6.74
N GLU A 249 40.00 -3.39 6.56
CA GLU A 249 40.43 -2.52 7.66
C GLU A 249 39.31 -2.13 8.64
N ALA A 250 38.06 -2.30 8.25
CA ALA A 250 36.91 -2.02 9.09
C ALA A 250 36.68 -3.18 10.10
N ASN A 251 36.92 -2.95 11.38
CA ASN A 251 36.85 -3.97 12.42
C ASN A 251 35.46 -4.22 13.01
N ASP A 252 34.49 -3.36 12.78
CA ASP A 252 33.14 -3.46 13.35
C ASP A 252 32.06 -3.51 12.25
N ILE A 253 31.39 -4.64 12.17
CA ILE A 253 30.35 -4.93 11.17
C ILE A 253 29.22 -3.87 11.13
N PRO A 254 28.63 -3.45 12.25
CA PRO A 254 27.58 -2.43 12.23
C PRO A 254 28.03 -1.04 11.80
N SER A 255 29.33 -0.75 11.86
CA SER A 255 29.93 0.56 11.56
C SER A 255 30.59 0.62 10.17
N ARG A 256 30.54 -0.45 9.39
CA ARG A 256 31.20 -0.56 8.07
C ARG A 256 30.48 0.17 6.93
N ASP A 257 29.84 1.28 7.21
CA ASP A 257 29.08 2.04 6.18
C ASP A 257 29.98 2.56 5.05
N GLU A 258 31.22 2.95 5.38
CA GLU A 258 32.21 3.37 4.40
C GLU A 258 32.72 2.22 3.53
N ALA A 259 32.71 1.00 4.07
CA ALA A 259 33.12 -0.21 3.35
C ALA A 259 32.07 -0.73 2.35
N ALA A 260 30.85 -0.19 2.37
CA ALA A 260 29.82 -0.48 1.36
C ALA A 260 30.13 0.16 -0.02
N ILE A 261 31.05 1.11 -0.04
CA ILE A 261 31.48 1.78 -1.29
C ILE A 261 32.26 0.77 -2.14
N GLY A 262 31.84 0.63 -3.40
CA GLY A 262 32.49 -0.29 -4.35
C GLY A 262 31.94 -1.72 -4.37
N ILE A 263 30.95 -2.07 -3.55
CA ILE A 263 30.26 -3.38 -3.64
C ILE A 263 29.44 -3.41 -4.94
N THR A 264 29.74 -4.36 -5.82
CA THR A 264 29.08 -4.51 -7.12
C THR A 264 28.09 -5.64 -7.15
N GLU A 265 28.38 -6.76 -6.48
CA GLU A 265 27.48 -7.92 -6.43
C GLU A 265 27.59 -8.63 -5.07
N ILE A 266 26.49 -9.26 -4.66
CA ILE A 266 26.42 -10.12 -3.48
C ILE A 266 25.68 -11.38 -3.89
N SER A 267 26.23 -12.55 -3.60
CA SER A 267 25.64 -13.82 -3.99
C SER A 267 25.81 -14.88 -2.90
N PRO A 268 24.82 -15.77 -2.72
CA PRO A 268 24.96 -16.95 -1.84
C PRO A 268 25.93 -18.00 -2.36
N ILE A 269 26.35 -17.91 -3.62
CA ILE A 269 27.22 -18.89 -4.30
C ILE A 269 28.31 -18.19 -5.11
N GLN A 270 29.30 -18.97 -5.56
CA GLN A 270 30.35 -18.50 -6.46
C GLN A 270 29.77 -18.09 -7.83
N LEU A 271 30.28 -17.00 -8.41
CA LEU A 271 29.94 -16.53 -9.74
C LEU A 271 31.19 -16.55 -10.64
N ASP A 272 31.41 -17.67 -11.35
CA ASP A 272 32.63 -17.93 -12.10
C ASP A 272 32.93 -16.94 -13.23
N TYR A 273 31.95 -16.12 -13.61
CA TYR A 273 32.15 -15.06 -14.60
C TYR A 273 32.62 -13.73 -14.03
N LEU A 274 32.73 -13.62 -12.69
CA LEU A 274 33.26 -12.44 -12.01
C LEU A 274 34.72 -12.66 -11.57
N ASP A 275 35.48 -11.57 -11.45
CA ASP A 275 36.89 -11.65 -11.03
C ASP A 275 36.99 -12.09 -9.56
N GLU A 276 37.56 -13.27 -9.31
CA GLU A 276 37.76 -13.82 -7.99
C GLU A 276 38.74 -12.96 -7.14
N ASN A 277 39.65 -12.21 -7.76
CA ASN A 277 40.53 -11.29 -7.02
C ASN A 277 39.82 -10.06 -6.46
N LEU A 278 38.56 -9.83 -6.86
CA LEU A 278 37.71 -8.76 -6.37
C LEU A 278 36.60 -9.29 -5.44
N MET A 279 36.69 -10.56 -5.02
CA MET A 279 35.73 -11.24 -4.18
C MET A 279 36.21 -11.34 -2.73
N VAL A 280 35.28 -11.19 -1.81
CA VAL A 280 35.47 -11.47 -0.38
C VAL A 280 34.35 -12.42 0.09
N GLU A 281 34.75 -13.40 0.85
CA GLU A 281 33.82 -14.31 1.51
C GLU A 281 33.26 -13.67 2.78
N ILE A 282 31.96 -13.79 2.98
CA ILE A 282 31.22 -13.21 4.11
C ILE A 282 30.41 -14.30 4.84
N PRO A 283 30.18 -14.15 6.16
CA PRO A 283 29.54 -15.20 6.96
C PRO A 283 28.14 -15.56 6.53
N SER A 284 27.34 -14.54 6.08
CA SER A 284 25.96 -14.75 5.65
C SER A 284 25.57 -13.76 4.56
N LEU A 285 24.49 -14.06 3.83
CA LEU A 285 23.90 -13.14 2.85
C LEU A 285 23.24 -11.96 3.55
N CYS A 286 22.64 -12.18 4.72
CA CYS A 286 22.09 -11.11 5.56
C CYS A 286 23.15 -10.08 5.95
N ASP A 287 24.38 -10.52 6.32
CA ASP A 287 25.51 -9.62 6.58
C ASP A 287 25.89 -8.84 5.32
N GLY A 288 25.98 -9.51 4.18
CA GLY A 288 26.23 -8.86 2.90
C GLY A 288 25.23 -7.75 2.57
N TYR A 289 23.95 -8.02 2.78
CA TYR A 289 22.91 -7.01 2.59
C TYR A 289 22.99 -5.89 3.62
N ASP A 290 23.32 -6.20 4.89
CA ASP A 290 23.50 -5.17 5.91
C ASP A 290 24.74 -4.31 5.64
N TYR A 291 25.83 -4.86 5.08
CA TYR A 291 26.98 -4.09 4.62
C TYR A 291 26.63 -3.16 3.45
N ALA A 292 26.01 -3.70 2.41
CA ALA A 292 25.75 -2.94 1.19
C ALA A 292 24.60 -1.92 1.35
N PHE A 293 23.59 -2.23 2.13
CA PHE A 293 22.35 -1.45 2.18
C PHE A 293 21.97 -0.98 3.58
N GLY A 294 22.61 -1.50 4.63
CA GLY A 294 22.18 -1.28 6.00
C GLY A 294 22.17 0.16 6.43
N ALA A 295 23.18 0.96 6.06
CA ALA A 295 23.24 2.38 6.35
C ALA A 295 22.08 3.14 5.66
N TYR A 296 21.88 2.88 4.38
CA TYR A 296 20.80 3.49 3.61
C TYR A 296 19.44 3.09 4.17
N ASP A 297 19.24 1.83 4.51
CA ASP A 297 17.98 1.33 5.07
C ASP A 297 17.75 1.81 6.50
N ALA A 298 18.82 2.00 7.30
CA ALA A 298 18.72 2.58 8.63
C ALA A 298 18.26 4.04 8.59
N ALA A 299 18.66 4.81 7.57
CA ALA A 299 18.24 6.19 7.38
C ALA A 299 16.83 6.34 6.79
N ALA A 300 16.09 5.25 6.54
CA ALA A 300 14.79 5.27 5.86
C ALA A 300 13.76 6.21 6.53
N PHE A 301 13.73 6.30 7.85
CA PHE A 301 12.84 7.22 8.55
C PHE A 301 13.23 8.67 8.34
N ILE A 302 14.52 8.99 8.32
CA ILE A 302 15.03 10.35 8.08
C ILE A 302 14.64 10.77 6.67
N ARG A 303 14.90 9.94 5.66
CA ARG A 303 14.51 10.21 4.26
C ARG A 303 13.01 10.48 4.10
N ARG A 304 12.17 9.67 4.74
CA ARG A 304 10.73 9.89 4.74
C ARG A 304 10.32 11.24 5.32
N GLU A 305 10.98 11.69 6.39
CA GLU A 305 10.67 13.00 6.98
C GLU A 305 11.20 14.15 6.10
N GLU A 306 12.32 13.96 5.42
CA GLU A 306 12.85 14.90 4.41
C GLU A 306 11.93 14.99 3.18
N GLU A 307 11.47 13.86 2.64
CA GLU A 307 10.49 13.81 1.55
C GLU A 307 9.21 14.58 1.90
N LYS A 308 8.70 14.41 3.12
CA LYS A 308 7.53 15.16 3.58
C LYS A 308 7.78 16.67 3.68
N LEU A 309 8.99 17.10 4.03
CA LEU A 309 9.33 18.51 4.07
C LEU A 309 9.41 19.11 2.67
N ILE A 310 9.91 18.35 1.70
CA ILE A 310 9.95 18.76 0.29
C ILE A 310 8.51 18.81 -0.26
N ASP A 311 7.73 17.76 -0.07
CA ASP A 311 6.33 17.70 -0.49
C ASP A 311 5.48 18.78 0.18
N SER A 312 5.74 19.14 1.45
CA SER A 312 5.02 20.22 2.14
C SER A 312 5.35 21.59 1.56
N GLY A 313 6.56 21.80 1.04
CA GLY A 313 6.95 23.03 0.38
C GLY A 313 6.27 23.23 -0.99
N GLU A 314 6.04 22.18 -1.75
CA GLU A 314 5.24 22.20 -2.98
C GLU A 314 3.73 22.11 -2.70
N ASP A 315 3.33 21.45 -1.61
CA ASP A 315 1.94 21.16 -1.25
C ASP A 315 1.24 22.35 -0.57
N ASP A 316 1.96 23.35 -0.05
CA ASP A 316 1.31 24.53 0.53
C ASP A 316 0.47 25.26 -0.51
N GLN A 317 0.94 25.38 -1.77
CA GLN A 317 0.15 25.94 -2.85
C GLN A 317 -0.97 24.99 -3.30
N VAL A 318 -0.72 23.67 -3.34
CA VAL A 318 -1.70 22.66 -3.73
C VAL A 318 -2.73 22.45 -2.61
N GLN A 319 -2.33 22.48 -1.34
CA GLN A 319 -3.25 22.43 -0.20
C GLN A 319 -4.08 23.69 -0.11
N GLN A 320 -3.51 24.87 -0.31
CA GLN A 320 -4.24 26.11 -0.37
C GLN A 320 -5.29 26.08 -1.50
N ALA A 321 -4.91 25.62 -2.70
CA ALA A 321 -5.84 25.45 -3.83
C ALA A 321 -6.92 24.39 -3.56
N LYS A 322 -6.63 23.30 -2.82
CA LYS A 322 -7.62 22.30 -2.41
C LYS A 322 -8.58 22.85 -1.35
N LEU A 323 -8.06 23.64 -0.41
CA LEU A 323 -8.87 24.30 0.63
C LEU A 323 -9.80 25.35 0.01
N ASP A 324 -9.29 26.14 -0.94
CA ASP A 324 -10.07 27.14 -1.67
C ASP A 324 -11.18 26.46 -2.50
N ARG A 325 -10.88 25.35 -3.19
CA ARG A 325 -11.89 24.57 -3.90
C ARG A 325 -12.95 24.00 -2.96
N ARG A 326 -12.55 23.47 -1.79
CA ARG A 326 -13.49 22.96 -0.77
C ARG A 326 -14.35 24.09 -0.20
N ALA A 327 -13.74 25.24 0.08
CA ALA A 327 -14.48 26.42 0.56
C ALA A 327 -15.51 26.90 -0.47
N VAL A 328 -15.13 26.94 -1.76
CA VAL A 328 -16.06 27.29 -2.85
C VAL A 328 -17.18 26.25 -2.97
N GLN A 329 -16.89 24.96 -2.90
CA GLN A 329 -17.91 23.90 -2.93
C GLN A 329 -18.85 23.97 -1.73
N GLN A 330 -18.34 24.19 -0.52
CA GLN A 330 -19.13 24.34 0.70
C GLN A 330 -20.01 25.59 0.62
N LYS A 331 -19.48 26.70 0.15
CA LYS A 331 -20.25 27.93 -0.07
C LYS A 331 -21.38 27.69 -1.08
N SER A 332 -21.08 27.07 -2.22
CA SER A 332 -22.11 26.70 -3.21
C SER A 332 -23.18 25.75 -2.64
N ALA A 333 -22.81 24.84 -1.74
CA ALA A 333 -23.78 23.97 -1.06
C ALA A 333 -24.66 24.74 -0.09
N ILE A 334 -24.11 25.71 0.66
CA ILE A 334 -24.84 26.60 1.54
C ILE A 334 -25.85 27.43 0.74
N ASP A 335 -25.41 28.06 -0.37
CA ASP A 335 -26.25 28.85 -1.25
C ASP A 335 -27.41 28.02 -1.82
N LYS A 336 -27.15 26.76 -2.20
CA LYS A 336 -28.18 25.81 -2.64
C LYS A 336 -29.18 25.45 -1.55
N PHE A 337 -28.74 25.26 -0.30
CA PHE A 337 -29.64 25.02 0.82
C PHE A 337 -30.51 26.24 1.10
N LEU A 338 -29.93 27.43 1.09
CA LEU A 338 -30.68 28.67 1.28
C LEU A 338 -31.68 28.94 0.15
N ALA A 339 -31.28 28.72 -1.10
CA ALA A 339 -32.19 28.84 -2.25
C ALA A 339 -33.38 27.87 -2.16
N ARG A 340 -33.09 26.58 -1.80
CA ARG A 340 -34.17 25.60 -1.58
C ARG A 340 -35.09 26.00 -0.42
N ALA A 341 -34.49 26.50 0.67
CA ALA A 341 -35.30 27.00 1.81
C ALA A 341 -36.22 28.14 1.42
N ALA A 342 -35.74 29.08 0.61
CA ALA A 342 -36.56 30.19 0.09
C ALA A 342 -37.71 29.68 -0.77
N ILE A 343 -37.42 28.80 -1.74
CA ILE A 343 -38.43 28.16 -2.59
C ILE A 343 -39.51 27.44 -1.76
N SER A 344 -39.08 26.59 -0.82
CA SER A 344 -40.03 25.87 0.04
C SER A 344 -40.86 26.83 0.90
N GLN A 345 -40.28 27.93 1.39
CA GLN A 345 -41.00 28.92 2.15
C GLN A 345 -42.04 29.66 1.30
N GLU A 346 -41.70 30.01 0.06
CA GLU A 346 -42.62 30.67 -0.90
C GLU A 346 -43.77 29.73 -1.29
N LEU A 347 -43.46 28.45 -1.58
CA LEU A 347 -44.51 27.47 -1.90
C LEU A 347 -45.46 27.24 -0.72
N GLY A 348 -44.93 27.20 0.52
CA GLY A 348 -45.76 27.10 1.72
C GLY A 348 -46.71 28.29 1.89
N LYS A 349 -46.24 29.52 1.60
CA LYS A 349 -47.08 30.72 1.59
C LYS A 349 -48.11 30.69 0.47
N ALA A 350 -47.70 30.34 -0.74
CA ALA A 350 -48.56 30.24 -1.89
C ALA A 350 -49.73 29.25 -1.68
N ILE A 351 -49.48 28.12 -0.97
CA ILE A 351 -50.56 27.20 -0.56
C ILE A 351 -51.56 27.90 0.39
N GLN A 352 -51.06 28.71 1.33
CA GLN A 352 -51.93 29.44 2.27
C GLN A 352 -52.72 30.54 1.59
N GLU A 353 -52.12 31.27 0.69
CA GLU A 353 -52.76 32.35 -0.09
C GLU A 353 -53.83 31.80 -1.03
N ASN A 354 -53.62 30.61 -1.60
CA ASN A 354 -54.55 29.95 -2.51
C ASN A 354 -55.33 28.79 -1.83
N TRP A 355 -55.63 28.94 -0.54
CA TRP A 355 -56.24 27.88 0.27
C TRP A 355 -57.48 27.25 -0.37
N GLY A 356 -58.48 28.07 -0.80
CA GLY A 356 -59.71 27.56 -1.39
C GLY A 356 -59.50 26.74 -2.65
N HIS A 357 -58.62 27.19 -3.54
CA HIS A 357 -58.27 26.44 -4.75
C HIS A 357 -57.60 25.10 -4.45
N VAL A 358 -56.67 25.08 -3.50
CA VAL A 358 -56.00 23.84 -3.09
C VAL A 358 -56.99 22.89 -2.40
N GLU A 359 -57.89 23.38 -1.57
CA GLU A 359 -58.91 22.58 -0.88
C GLU A 359 -59.87 21.94 -1.88
N ASP A 360 -60.35 22.71 -2.87
CA ASP A 360 -61.22 22.21 -3.93
C ASP A 360 -60.57 21.07 -4.74
N ILE A 361 -59.33 21.28 -5.16
CA ILE A 361 -58.56 20.25 -5.88
C ILE A 361 -58.38 18.99 -5.01
N MET A 362 -58.03 19.17 -3.75
CA MET A 362 -57.81 18.03 -2.83
C MET A 362 -59.12 17.27 -2.56
N MET A 363 -60.27 17.99 -2.41
CA MET A 363 -61.55 17.37 -2.19
C MET A 363 -61.99 16.57 -3.43
N GLN A 364 -61.89 17.13 -4.61
CA GLN A 364 -62.17 16.44 -5.88
C GLN A 364 -61.32 15.22 -6.05
N PHE A 365 -60.02 15.30 -5.69
CA PHE A 365 -59.08 14.21 -5.78
C PHE A 365 -59.39 13.07 -4.81
N LYS A 366 -59.75 13.39 -3.57
CA LYS A 366 -60.19 12.38 -2.57
C LYS A 366 -61.44 11.65 -3.02
N GLN A 367 -62.47 12.39 -3.50
CA GLN A 367 -63.67 11.77 -4.04
C GLN A 367 -63.39 10.84 -5.24
N ALA A 368 -62.50 11.26 -6.14
CA ALA A 368 -62.12 10.43 -7.27
C ALA A 368 -61.43 9.11 -6.85
N ILE A 369 -60.55 9.14 -5.85
CA ILE A 369 -59.86 7.97 -5.37
C ILE A 369 -60.77 7.03 -4.57
N GLU A 370 -61.79 7.53 -3.90
CA GLU A 370 -62.80 6.70 -3.21
C GLU A 370 -63.70 5.93 -4.19
N GLN A 371 -63.90 6.45 -5.40
CA GLN A 371 -64.79 5.89 -6.40
C GLN A 371 -64.06 5.04 -7.48
N GLU A 372 -62.78 5.29 -7.75
CA GLU A 372 -62.01 4.71 -8.84
C GLU A 372 -60.63 4.23 -8.42
N THR A 373 -60.01 3.41 -9.25
CA THR A 373 -58.63 3.00 -8.96
C THR A 373 -57.62 4.12 -9.28
N TRP A 374 -56.47 4.12 -8.60
CA TRP A 374 -55.41 5.07 -8.85
C TRP A 374 -54.93 5.12 -10.31
N GLN A 375 -55.09 4.01 -11.05
CA GLN A 375 -54.73 3.93 -12.47
C GLN A 375 -55.74 4.65 -13.36
N ASP A 376 -57.02 4.59 -13.03
CA ASP A 376 -58.05 5.25 -13.79
C ASP A 376 -58.11 6.77 -13.50
N VAL A 377 -57.88 7.13 -12.22
CA VAL A 377 -57.68 8.54 -11.84
C VAL A 377 -56.45 9.13 -12.54
N ALA A 378 -55.35 8.40 -12.69
CA ALA A 378 -54.15 8.86 -13.41
C ALA A 378 -54.38 9.12 -14.90
N LYS A 379 -55.34 8.40 -15.53
CA LYS A 379 -55.71 8.65 -16.93
C LYS A 379 -56.54 9.92 -17.07
N LYS A 380 -57.47 10.14 -16.15
CA LYS A 380 -58.36 11.33 -16.14
C LYS A 380 -57.61 12.61 -15.79
N VAL A 381 -56.63 12.53 -14.90
CA VAL A 381 -55.77 13.66 -14.48
C VAL A 381 -55.07 14.34 -15.65
N ARG A 382 -54.71 13.60 -16.70
CA ARG A 382 -54.06 14.16 -17.91
C ARG A 382 -54.90 15.17 -18.68
N SER A 383 -56.17 15.21 -18.43
CA SER A 383 -57.09 16.18 -19.05
C SER A 383 -57.42 17.39 -18.17
N ILE A 384 -56.87 17.44 -16.94
CA ILE A 384 -57.14 18.51 -15.98
C ILE A 384 -55.96 19.49 -16.02
N VAL A 385 -56.23 20.72 -16.40
CA VAL A 385 -55.24 21.80 -16.58
C VAL A 385 -54.47 22.12 -15.29
N TRP A 386 -55.09 21.95 -14.13
CA TRP A 386 -54.52 22.26 -12.83
C TRP A 386 -53.67 21.16 -12.20
N ILE A 387 -53.49 20.00 -12.86
CA ILE A 387 -52.73 18.87 -12.34
C ILE A 387 -51.73 18.40 -13.40
N ASP A 388 -50.43 18.37 -13.04
CA ASP A 388 -49.35 17.94 -13.93
C ASP A 388 -49.19 16.41 -13.91
N ARG A 389 -49.00 15.83 -12.75
CA ARG A 389 -48.72 14.40 -12.61
C ARG A 389 -49.16 13.83 -11.26
N LEU A 390 -49.32 12.51 -11.25
CA LEU A 390 -49.68 11.71 -10.08
C LEU A 390 -48.63 10.65 -9.81
N ASP A 391 -48.26 10.47 -8.54
CA ASP A 391 -47.43 9.37 -8.06
C ASP A 391 -48.23 8.45 -7.11
N PRO A 392 -48.85 7.36 -7.62
CA PRO A 392 -49.68 6.47 -6.82
C PRO A 392 -48.92 5.79 -5.67
N LYS A 393 -47.59 5.52 -5.85
CA LYS A 393 -46.80 4.86 -4.83
C LYS A 393 -46.57 5.75 -3.62
N LYS A 394 -46.40 7.02 -3.83
CA LYS A 394 -46.20 8.04 -2.78
C LYS A 394 -47.49 8.69 -2.30
N GLN A 395 -48.60 8.38 -2.94
CA GLN A 395 -49.89 9.01 -2.71
C GLN A 395 -49.80 10.54 -2.79
N THR A 396 -49.06 11.05 -3.79
CA THR A 396 -48.85 12.48 -4.04
C THR A 396 -49.26 12.84 -5.46
N PHE A 397 -49.64 14.08 -5.63
CA PHE A 397 -49.86 14.66 -6.94
C PHE A 397 -49.24 16.05 -7.03
N VAL A 398 -48.91 16.49 -8.25
CA VAL A 398 -48.38 17.81 -8.52
C VAL A 398 -49.54 18.66 -9.10
N ALA A 399 -49.88 19.73 -8.40
CA ALA A 399 -50.87 20.68 -8.82
C ALA A 399 -50.23 22.05 -9.16
N PHE A 400 -50.87 22.79 -10.03
CA PHE A 400 -50.52 24.20 -10.30
C PHE A 400 -51.35 25.12 -9.40
N LEU A 401 -50.72 26.17 -8.91
CA LEU A 401 -51.38 27.27 -8.24
C LEU A 401 -51.70 28.35 -9.27
N PRO A 402 -52.83 29.10 -9.12
CA PRO A 402 -53.10 30.23 -9.99
C PRO A 402 -52.06 31.34 -9.78
N ASP A 403 -51.63 31.95 -10.88
CA ASP A 403 -50.83 33.17 -10.86
C ASP A 403 -51.73 34.42 -10.71
N GLU A 404 -51.13 35.62 -10.85
CA GLU A 404 -51.88 36.90 -10.74
C GLU A 404 -52.94 37.08 -11.82
N GLU A 405 -52.82 36.37 -12.94
CA GLU A 405 -53.78 36.43 -14.07
C GLU A 405 -54.80 35.28 -13.99
N GLY A 406 -54.69 34.39 -13.00
CA GLY A 406 -55.57 33.25 -12.81
C GLY A 406 -55.24 32.04 -13.67
N GLU A 407 -54.04 32.02 -14.34
CA GLU A 407 -53.55 30.93 -15.15
C GLU A 407 -52.66 29.99 -14.31
N PRO A 408 -52.41 28.75 -14.77
CA PRO A 408 -51.54 27.80 -14.05
C PRO A 408 -50.10 28.34 -13.91
N GLY A 409 -49.71 28.70 -12.68
CA GLY A 409 -48.41 29.25 -12.34
C GLY A 409 -47.50 28.25 -11.63
N ALA A 410 -47.13 28.49 -10.38
CA ALA A 410 -46.21 27.69 -9.62
C ALA A 410 -46.73 26.26 -9.35
N SER A 411 -45.91 25.25 -9.57
CA SER A 411 -46.26 23.84 -9.28
C SER A 411 -45.96 23.46 -7.85
N ILE A 412 -46.89 22.77 -7.21
CA ILE A 412 -46.75 22.24 -5.85
C ILE A 412 -47.02 20.75 -5.80
N THR A 413 -46.31 20.03 -4.92
CA THR A 413 -46.59 18.63 -4.66
C THR A 413 -47.42 18.47 -3.40
N LEU A 414 -48.59 17.88 -3.52
CA LEU A 414 -49.55 17.68 -2.43
C LEU A 414 -49.69 16.20 -2.07
N GLU A 415 -49.75 15.87 -0.78
CA GLU A 415 -50.05 14.54 -0.27
C GLU A 415 -51.57 14.43 -0.06
N VAL A 416 -52.18 13.43 -0.70
CA VAL A 416 -53.65 13.26 -0.71
C VAL A 416 -54.22 13.01 0.70
N ASN A 417 -53.47 12.29 1.53
CA ASN A 417 -53.89 11.92 2.87
C ASN A 417 -53.74 13.03 3.92
N LYS A 418 -53.18 14.17 3.54
CA LYS A 418 -52.97 15.32 4.43
C LYS A 418 -53.99 16.41 4.16
N SER A 419 -54.24 17.26 5.15
CA SER A 419 -55.02 18.48 4.94
C SER A 419 -54.22 19.56 4.20
N VAL A 420 -54.84 20.60 3.69
CA VAL A 420 -54.15 21.76 3.08
C VAL A 420 -53.16 22.35 4.07
N HIS A 421 -53.56 22.50 5.33
CA HIS A 421 -52.65 23.00 6.39
C HIS A 421 -51.43 22.12 6.61
N GLN A 422 -51.62 20.81 6.67
CA GLN A 422 -50.53 19.88 6.82
C GLN A 422 -49.60 19.86 5.62
N ASN A 423 -50.11 20.03 4.43
CA ASN A 423 -49.29 20.19 3.22
C ASN A 423 -48.48 21.49 3.24
N ALA A 424 -49.10 22.63 3.60
CA ALA A 424 -48.34 23.87 3.78
C ALA A 424 -47.29 23.79 4.87
N GLN A 425 -47.64 23.21 6.02
CA GLN A 425 -46.71 23.01 7.14
C GLN A 425 -45.49 22.18 6.73
N ARG A 426 -45.63 21.13 5.92
CA ARG A 426 -44.52 20.34 5.38
C ARG A 426 -43.51 21.20 4.62
N TYR A 427 -43.96 22.16 3.82
CA TYR A 427 -43.08 23.08 3.10
C TYR A 427 -42.34 24.02 4.05
N PHE A 428 -42.97 24.51 5.10
CA PHE A 428 -42.30 25.32 6.12
C PHE A 428 -41.29 24.51 6.94
N GLU A 429 -41.61 23.26 7.25
CA GLU A 429 -40.67 22.34 7.94
C GLU A 429 -39.48 22.02 7.05
N ASP A 430 -39.68 21.78 5.73
CA ASP A 430 -38.57 21.59 4.78
C ASP A 430 -37.72 22.87 4.71
N ALA A 431 -38.32 24.04 4.58
CA ALA A 431 -37.57 25.29 4.60
C ALA A 431 -36.71 25.45 5.87
N ARG A 432 -37.28 25.11 7.04
CA ARG A 432 -36.53 25.13 8.32
C ARG A 432 -35.38 24.13 8.30
N THR A 433 -35.64 22.90 7.86
CA THR A 433 -34.60 21.84 7.75
C THR A 433 -33.47 22.26 6.82
N GLN A 434 -33.77 22.88 5.68
CA GLN A 434 -32.73 23.38 4.76
C GLN A 434 -31.93 24.53 5.38
N LYS A 435 -32.58 25.45 6.10
CA LYS A 435 -31.89 26.53 6.85
C LYS A 435 -30.98 25.97 7.94
N ASP A 436 -31.41 24.94 8.67
CA ASP A 436 -30.58 24.32 9.70
C ASP A 436 -29.39 23.58 9.09
N LYS A 437 -29.54 22.91 7.94
CA LYS A 437 -28.43 22.34 7.17
C LYS A 437 -27.44 23.41 6.71
N ALA A 438 -27.92 24.55 6.22
CA ALA A 438 -27.06 25.67 5.84
C ALA A 438 -26.23 26.18 7.04
N LYS A 439 -26.87 26.42 8.19
CA LYS A 439 -26.17 26.83 9.44
C LYS A 439 -25.16 25.81 9.91
N GLY A 440 -25.49 24.52 9.83
CA GLY A 440 -24.55 23.43 10.15
C GLY A 440 -23.32 23.44 9.24
N ALA A 441 -23.52 23.64 7.93
CA ALA A 441 -22.45 23.74 6.96
C ALA A 441 -21.58 25.00 7.14
N GLU A 442 -22.17 26.15 7.47
CA GLU A 442 -21.46 27.39 7.82
C GLU A 442 -20.57 27.20 9.03
N LYS A 443 -21.08 26.58 10.11
CA LYS A 443 -20.32 26.30 11.31
C LYS A 443 -19.18 25.33 11.07
N ALA A 444 -19.39 24.32 10.22
CA ALA A 444 -18.33 23.37 9.82
C ALA A 444 -17.23 24.07 8.99
N LEU A 445 -17.60 24.99 8.08
CA LEU A 445 -16.65 25.80 7.31
C LEU A 445 -15.82 26.70 8.21
N GLU A 446 -16.44 27.38 9.16
CA GLU A 446 -15.76 28.25 10.12
C GLU A 446 -14.79 27.46 11.03
N ASN A 447 -15.21 26.32 11.56
CA ASN A 447 -14.35 25.45 12.36
C ASN A 447 -13.14 24.96 11.57
N THR A 448 -13.29 24.63 10.29
CA THR A 448 -12.20 24.22 9.41
C THR A 448 -11.20 25.36 9.21
N ARG A 449 -11.68 26.59 8.97
CA ARG A 449 -10.83 27.79 8.84
C ARG A 449 -10.07 28.10 10.11
N GLN A 450 -10.75 28.03 11.26
CA GLN A 450 -10.10 28.28 12.55
C GLN A 450 -9.05 27.24 12.91
N SER A 451 -9.31 25.96 12.62
CA SER A 451 -8.35 24.87 12.84
C SER A 451 -7.10 25.06 11.98
N HIS A 452 -7.27 25.46 10.72
CA HIS A 452 -6.16 25.72 9.81
C HIS A 452 -5.31 26.91 10.27
N SER A 453 -5.93 28.03 10.61
CA SER A 453 -5.23 29.21 11.11
C SER A 453 -4.46 28.94 12.43
N LYS A 454 -4.99 28.09 13.32
CA LYS A 454 -4.28 27.67 14.54
C LYS A 454 -3.07 26.80 14.22
N GLU A 455 -3.20 25.89 13.26
CA GLU A 455 -2.11 25.01 12.84
C GLU A 455 -0.99 25.78 12.15
N GLU A 456 -1.32 26.70 11.22
CA GLU A 456 -0.34 27.60 10.58
C GLU A 456 0.42 28.43 11.60
N LYS A 457 -0.28 29.04 12.58
CA LYS A 457 0.35 29.81 13.65
C LYS A 457 1.24 28.94 14.53
N ARG A 458 0.87 27.68 14.75
CA ARG A 458 1.67 26.70 15.50
C ARG A 458 2.95 26.34 14.74
N ILE A 459 2.83 26.03 13.46
CA ILE A 459 3.97 25.69 12.58
C ILE A 459 4.92 26.89 12.48
N ALA A 460 4.40 28.09 12.22
CA ALA A 460 5.20 29.31 12.15
C ALA A 460 5.95 29.61 13.48
N LYS A 461 5.30 29.37 14.61
CA LYS A 461 5.91 29.54 15.92
C LYS A 461 6.97 28.47 16.24
N ASP A 462 6.76 27.23 15.81
CA ASP A 462 7.72 26.13 15.98
C ASP A 462 8.93 26.32 15.06
N ILE A 463 8.74 26.83 13.83
CA ILE A 463 9.82 27.23 12.90
C ILE A 463 10.63 28.41 13.48
N ALA A 464 9.96 29.48 13.94
CA ALA A 464 10.60 30.65 14.51
C ALA A 464 11.37 30.34 15.80
N ALA A 465 10.92 29.31 16.54
CA ALA A 465 11.57 28.83 17.76
C ALA A 465 12.69 27.80 17.51
N GLY A 466 13.02 27.49 16.26
CA GLY A 466 13.98 26.44 15.90
C GLY A 466 13.60 25.04 16.40
N LYS A 467 12.35 24.87 16.79
CA LYS A 467 11.81 23.59 17.28
C LYS A 467 11.32 22.74 16.11
N VAL A 468 12.23 22.27 15.29
CA VAL A 468 11.92 21.09 14.46
C VAL A 468 11.73 19.94 15.45
N LYS A 469 10.50 19.53 15.68
CA LYS A 469 10.21 18.33 16.50
C LYS A 469 10.61 17.11 15.70
N PHE A 470 11.91 16.81 15.69
CA PHE A 470 12.34 15.45 15.37
C PHE A 470 11.68 14.51 16.40
N ALA A 471 11.08 13.44 15.93
CA ALA A 471 10.62 12.38 16.80
C ALA A 471 11.76 12.02 17.76
N LYS A 472 11.50 11.96 19.06
CA LYS A 472 12.53 11.59 20.05
C LYS A 472 13.10 10.24 19.65
N ARG A 473 14.36 10.23 19.22
CA ARG A 473 15.09 9.02 18.88
C ARG A 473 15.38 8.27 20.17
N SER A 474 15.30 6.95 20.12
CA SER A 474 15.64 6.10 21.25
C SER A 474 17.15 6.13 21.55
N LYS A 475 17.98 6.33 20.53
CA LYS A 475 19.44 6.48 20.60
C LYS A 475 19.92 7.47 19.55
N ARG A 476 21.04 8.14 19.85
CA ARG A 476 21.74 9.02 18.89
C ARG A 476 22.70 8.18 18.05
N PHE A 477 22.87 8.53 16.79
CA PHE A 477 23.94 7.97 15.98
C PHE A 477 25.31 8.41 16.52
N TRP A 478 26.33 7.61 16.32
CA TRP A 478 27.68 7.89 16.77
C TRP A 478 28.26 9.22 16.21
N PHE A 479 27.87 9.57 14.98
CA PHE A 479 28.30 10.78 14.30
C PHE A 479 27.59 12.04 14.76
N GLU A 480 26.43 11.95 15.46
CA GLU A 480 25.68 13.12 15.94
C GLU A 480 26.39 13.93 17.04
N LYS A 481 27.50 13.43 17.57
CA LYS A 481 28.41 14.20 18.45
C LYS A 481 29.36 15.12 17.66
N HIS A 482 29.43 14.99 16.34
CA HIS A 482 30.26 15.79 15.44
C HIS A 482 29.38 16.75 14.64
N ARG A 483 29.97 17.70 13.92
CA ARG A 483 29.24 18.47 12.91
C ARG A 483 29.05 17.60 11.70
N TRP A 484 27.83 17.43 11.24
CA TRP A 484 27.53 16.59 10.09
C TRP A 484 26.52 17.26 9.15
N ALA A 485 26.55 16.90 7.90
CA ALA A 485 25.60 17.31 6.87
C ALA A 485 25.38 16.18 5.87
N MET A 486 24.16 16.06 5.36
CA MET A 486 23.86 15.18 4.23
C MET A 486 24.16 15.94 2.93
N LEU A 487 24.95 15.34 2.06
CA LEU A 487 25.24 15.87 0.73
C LEU A 487 24.20 15.37 -0.30
N PRO A 488 23.99 16.13 -1.40
CA PRO A 488 23.23 15.64 -2.54
C PRO A 488 23.79 14.28 -3.01
N GLY A 489 22.95 13.25 -3.08
CA GLY A 489 23.37 11.87 -3.36
C GLY A 489 23.38 10.94 -2.15
N GLY A 490 23.00 11.43 -0.96
CA GLY A 490 22.83 10.59 0.25
C GLY A 490 24.11 10.32 1.03
N HIS A 491 25.21 11.03 0.72
CA HIS A 491 26.47 10.92 1.46
C HIS A 491 26.43 11.74 2.75
N LEU A 492 26.93 11.15 3.84
CA LEU A 492 27.06 11.82 5.13
C LEU A 492 28.45 12.49 5.22
N LEU A 493 28.47 13.81 5.38
CA LEU A 493 29.67 14.56 5.73
C LEU A 493 29.70 14.73 7.27
N ILE A 494 30.81 14.36 7.90
CA ILE A 494 31.03 14.49 9.35
C ILE A 494 32.15 15.47 9.60
#